data_dd3791db585be8017260b832227341dc
#
_entry.id   dd3791db585be8017260b832227341dc
#
_cell.length_a   1.000
_cell.length_b   1.000
_cell.length_c   1.000
_cell.angle_alpha   90.00
_cell.angle_beta   90.00
_cell.angle_gamma   90.00
#
_symmetry.space_group_name_H-M   'P 1'
#
loop_
_entity.id
_entity.type
_entity.pdbx_description
1 polymer ?
#
loop_
_entity_poly.entity_id
_entity_poly.type
_entity_poly.pdbx_seq_one_letter_code
_entity_poly.pdbx_strand_id
1 'polypeptide(L)'
;MARVEAARARADNRGWAVERRARTRQLIELGGLVQKAGLVDLTGDDRAALYGAFLGLADMLKGEGGATLVEVWRRRGRKVFEAEQ
;
A
#
# COMPACT_ATOMS: atom_id res chain seq x y z
N MET A 1 -20.67 20.35 -26.59
CA MET A 1 -20.40 19.83 -25.22
C MET A 1 -19.63 18.53 -25.22
N ALA A 2 -20.04 17.55 -25.99
CA ALA A 2 -19.34 16.26 -26.06
C ALA A 2 -17.89 16.39 -26.53
N ARG A 3 -17.60 17.31 -27.45
CA ARG A 3 -16.21 17.51 -27.94
C ARG A 3 -15.30 18.11 -26.88
N VAL A 4 -15.82 18.99 -26.03
CA VAL A 4 -15.03 19.60 -24.96
C VAL A 4 -14.70 18.57 -23.90
N GLU A 5 -15.64 17.72 -23.56
CA GLU A 5 -15.43 16.64 -22.61
C GLU A 5 -14.43 15.62 -23.14
N ALA A 6 -14.52 15.29 -24.43
CA ALA A 6 -13.56 14.37 -25.05
C ALA A 6 -12.15 14.94 -25.06
N ALA A 7 -12.00 16.24 -25.33
CA ALA A 7 -10.70 16.91 -25.29
C ALA A 7 -10.14 16.96 -23.87
N ARG A 8 -10.97 17.22 -22.87
CA ARG A 8 -10.56 17.18 -21.47
C ARG A 8 -10.17 15.77 -21.04
N ALA A 9 -10.94 14.76 -21.45
CA ALA A 9 -10.65 13.39 -21.15
C ALA A 9 -9.30 12.97 -21.74
N ARG A 10 -8.95 13.44 -22.92
CA ARG A 10 -7.63 13.16 -23.52
C ARG A 10 -6.49 13.86 -22.78
N ALA A 11 -6.70 15.10 -22.36
CA ALA A 11 -5.70 15.84 -21.58
C ALA A 11 -5.53 15.21 -20.21
N ASP A 12 -6.63 14.82 -19.57
CA ASP A 12 -6.63 14.17 -18.27
C ASP A 12 -6.03 12.75 -18.33
N ASN A 13 -6.14 12.08 -19.47
CA ASN A 13 -5.59 10.72 -19.65
C ASN A 13 -4.07 10.66 -19.48
N ARG A 14 -3.33 11.71 -19.85
CA ARG A 14 -1.87 11.73 -19.63
C ARG A 14 -1.54 11.78 -18.16
N GLY A 15 -2.16 12.70 -17.42
CA GLY A 15 -1.97 12.81 -15.97
C GLY A 15 -2.42 11.55 -15.24
N TRP A 16 -3.59 11.03 -15.65
CA TRP A 16 -4.15 9.82 -15.06
C TRP A 16 -3.24 8.60 -15.31
N ALA A 17 -2.68 8.47 -16.51
CA ALA A 17 -1.78 7.37 -16.83
C ALA A 17 -0.50 7.41 -16.01
N VAL A 18 0.09 8.60 -15.82
CA VAL A 18 1.28 8.80 -14.98
C VAL A 18 0.95 8.47 -13.52
N GLU A 19 -0.16 8.98 -13.00
CA GLU A 19 -0.60 8.69 -11.63
C GLU A 19 -0.86 7.20 -11.42
N ARG A 20 -1.47 6.55 -12.40
CA ARG A 20 -1.75 5.12 -12.35
C ARG A 20 -0.46 4.30 -12.32
N ARG A 21 0.53 4.67 -13.12
CA ARG A 21 1.83 3.98 -13.12
C ARG A 21 2.54 4.16 -11.79
N ALA A 22 2.53 5.37 -11.24
CA ALA A 22 3.14 5.65 -9.94
C ALA A 22 2.46 4.84 -8.84
N ARG A 23 1.13 4.79 -8.84
CA ARG A 23 0.36 4.00 -7.88
C ARG A 23 0.63 2.51 -8.03
N THR A 24 0.69 2.01 -9.25
CA THR A 24 0.98 0.60 -9.52
C THR A 24 2.35 0.23 -8.97
N ARG A 25 3.36 1.07 -9.22
CA ARG A 25 4.71 0.86 -8.70
C ARG A 25 4.71 0.83 -7.17
N GLN A 26 4.01 1.77 -6.54
CA GLN A 26 3.87 1.82 -5.09
C GLN A 26 3.24 0.53 -4.54
N LEU A 27 2.18 0.05 -5.18
CA LEU A 27 1.51 -1.19 -4.76
C LEU A 27 2.41 -2.41 -4.91
N ILE A 28 3.23 -2.47 -5.95
CA ILE A 28 4.22 -3.54 -6.14
C ILE A 28 5.24 -3.51 -5.00
N GLU A 29 5.74 -2.33 -4.65
CA GLU A 29 6.68 -2.18 -3.53
C GLU A 29 6.05 -2.62 -2.21
N LEU A 30 4.81 -2.20 -1.95
CA LEU A 30 4.09 -2.60 -0.74
C LEU A 30 3.84 -4.10 -0.70
N GLY A 31 3.50 -4.71 -1.85
CA GLY A 31 3.35 -6.16 -1.96
C GLY A 31 4.65 -6.89 -1.64
N GLY A 32 5.78 -6.34 -2.07
CA GLY A 32 7.10 -6.86 -1.73
C GLY A 32 7.37 -6.86 -0.24
N LEU A 33 6.89 -5.83 0.48
CA LEU A 33 7.02 -5.76 1.94
C LEU A 33 6.22 -6.85 2.64
N VAL A 34 5.02 -7.14 2.14
CA VAL A 34 4.19 -8.23 2.66
C VAL A 34 4.94 -9.56 2.55
N GLN A 35 5.58 -9.80 1.41
CA GLN A 35 6.37 -11.00 1.19
C GLN A 35 7.60 -11.05 2.11
N LYS A 36 8.32 -9.94 2.25
CA LYS A 36 9.49 -9.84 3.15
C LYS A 36 9.12 -10.11 4.60
N ALA A 37 7.94 -9.67 5.01
CA ALA A 37 7.45 -9.91 6.37
C ALA A 37 7.09 -11.37 6.62
N GLY A 38 7.06 -12.18 5.57
CA GLY A 38 6.72 -13.61 5.68
C GLY A 38 5.22 -13.88 5.72
N LEU A 39 4.40 -12.85 5.55
CA LEU A 39 2.94 -12.99 5.68
C LEU A 39 2.34 -13.85 4.58
N VAL A 40 2.92 -13.82 3.38
CA VAL A 40 2.45 -14.64 2.26
C VAL A 40 2.60 -16.11 2.62
N ASP A 41 3.77 -16.51 3.09
CA ASP A 41 4.04 -17.90 3.47
C ASP A 41 3.25 -18.33 4.72
N LEU A 42 3.20 -17.45 5.72
CA LEU A 42 2.51 -17.74 6.98
C LEU A 42 1.01 -17.91 6.80
N THR A 43 0.43 -17.25 5.81
CA THR A 43 -1.01 -17.39 5.50
C THR A 43 -1.28 -18.42 4.41
N GLY A 44 -0.25 -19.05 3.84
CA GLY A 44 -0.42 -20.03 2.78
C GLY A 44 -0.97 -19.44 1.48
N ASP A 45 -0.57 -18.21 1.14
CA ASP A 45 -1.05 -17.48 -0.03
C ASP A 45 -2.56 -17.19 0.00
N ASP A 46 -3.19 -17.29 1.16
CA ASP A 46 -4.62 -17.06 1.28
C ASP A 46 -4.91 -15.55 1.28
N ARG A 47 -5.50 -15.06 0.20
CA ARG A 47 -5.82 -13.64 0.04
C ARG A 47 -6.86 -13.17 1.06
N ALA A 48 -7.82 -14.01 1.38
CA ALA A 48 -8.84 -13.68 2.38
C ALA A 48 -8.21 -13.54 3.76
N ALA A 49 -7.29 -14.42 4.12
CA ALA A 49 -6.57 -14.34 5.39
C ALA A 49 -5.72 -13.08 5.46
N LEU A 50 -5.00 -12.74 4.38
CA LEU A 50 -4.20 -11.51 4.31
C LEU A 50 -5.07 -10.26 4.44
N TYR A 51 -6.17 -10.22 3.72
CA TYR A 51 -7.10 -9.09 3.78
C TYR A 51 -7.65 -8.92 5.20
N GLY A 52 -8.06 -10.03 5.82
CA GLY A 52 -8.55 -10.01 7.20
C GLY A 52 -7.51 -9.46 8.17
N ALA A 53 -6.26 -9.88 8.03
CA ALA A 53 -5.17 -9.37 8.85
C ALA A 53 -4.98 -7.87 8.66
N PHE A 54 -5.01 -7.38 7.42
CA PHE A 54 -4.88 -5.96 7.13
C PHE A 54 -6.05 -5.15 7.68
N LEU A 55 -7.27 -5.69 7.64
CA LEU A 55 -8.43 -5.05 8.26
C LEU A 55 -8.24 -4.93 9.76
N GLY A 56 -7.68 -5.94 10.39
CA GLY A 56 -7.35 -5.89 11.82
C GLY A 56 -6.32 -4.81 12.13
N LEU A 57 -5.28 -4.70 11.31
CA LEU A 57 -4.28 -3.64 11.46
C LEU A 57 -4.91 -2.25 11.29
N ALA A 58 -5.78 -2.10 10.31
CA ALA A 58 -6.47 -0.84 10.08
C ALA A 58 -7.36 -0.46 11.29
N ASP A 59 -8.04 -1.42 11.86
CA ASP A 59 -8.86 -1.20 13.06
C ASP A 59 -8.02 -0.72 14.23
N MET A 60 -6.84 -1.29 14.43
CA MET A 60 -5.91 -0.85 15.48
C MET A 60 -5.48 0.60 15.25
N LEU A 61 -5.24 1.00 14.01
CA LEU A 61 -4.80 2.35 13.68
C LEU A 61 -5.92 3.40 13.80
N LYS A 62 -7.16 2.98 13.68
CA LYS A 62 -8.32 3.88 13.83
C LYS A 62 -8.61 4.25 15.29
N GLY A 63 -8.15 3.42 16.23
CA GLY A 63 -8.37 3.64 17.64
C GLY A 63 -7.44 4.68 18.24
N GLU A 64 -7.59 4.94 19.55
CA GLU A 64 -6.67 5.78 20.28
C GLU A 64 -5.27 5.15 20.28
N GLY A 65 -4.27 5.97 20.15
CA GLY A 65 -2.90 5.48 20.11
C GLY A 65 -2.45 5.00 18.74
N GLY A 66 -3.28 5.15 17.70
CA GLY A 66 -2.91 4.76 16.34
C GLY A 66 -1.64 5.45 15.86
N ALA A 67 -1.49 6.73 16.12
CA ALA A 67 -0.30 7.49 15.74
C ALA A 67 0.96 6.95 16.44
N THR A 68 0.85 6.60 17.71
CA THR A 68 1.95 5.99 18.47
C THR A 68 2.32 4.63 17.89
N LEU A 69 1.32 3.85 17.53
CA LEU A 69 1.53 2.52 16.93
C LEU A 69 2.28 2.64 15.59
N VAL A 70 1.92 3.60 14.75
CA VAL A 70 2.63 3.86 13.49
C VAL A 70 4.10 4.16 13.76
N GLU A 71 4.40 4.96 14.78
CA GLU A 71 5.79 5.28 15.14
C GLU A 71 6.57 4.05 15.59
N VAL A 72 5.96 3.20 16.41
CA VAL A 72 6.59 1.96 16.87
C VAL A 72 6.90 1.05 15.66
N TRP A 73 5.94 0.89 14.77
CA TRP A 73 6.12 0.07 13.59
C TRP A 73 7.17 0.65 12.65
N ARG A 74 7.20 1.97 12.50
CA ARG A 74 8.18 2.65 11.65
C ARG A 74 9.61 2.40 12.16
N ARG A 75 9.83 2.49 13.45
CA ARG A 75 11.14 2.22 14.05
C ARG A 75 11.58 0.79 13.81
N ARG A 76 10.68 -0.14 14.00
CA ARG A 76 10.97 -1.56 13.77
C ARG A 76 11.33 -1.82 12.31
N GLY A 77 10.54 -1.27 11.39
CA GLY A 77 10.78 -1.43 9.96
C GLY A 77 12.11 -0.82 9.53
N ARG A 78 12.44 0.36 10.03
CA ARG A 78 13.73 1.00 9.74
C ARG A 78 14.92 0.14 10.17
N LYS A 79 14.85 -0.45 11.35
CA LYS A 79 15.91 -1.32 11.84
C LYS A 79 16.14 -2.50 10.91
N VAL A 80 15.06 -3.11 10.43
CA VAL A 80 15.16 -4.24 9.52
C VAL A 80 15.75 -3.79 8.17
N PHE A 81 15.31 -2.67 7.63
CA PHE A 81 15.86 -2.13 6.38
C PHE A 81 17.35 -1.82 6.51
N GLU A 82 17.76 -1.22 7.61
CA GLU A 82 19.18 -0.92 7.85
C GLU A 82 20.02 -2.19 7.94
N ALA A 83 19.49 -3.23 8.55
CA ALA A 83 20.19 -4.51 8.67
C ALA A 83 20.31 -5.21 7.32
N GLU A 84 19.41 -4.97 6.38
CA GLU A 84 19.45 -5.56 5.04
C GLU A 84 20.44 -4.85 4.09
N GLN A 85 20.88 -3.64 4.42
CA GLN A 85 21.88 -2.93 3.65
C GLN A 85 23.30 -3.40 4.03
#